data_a483b86667d607c787eabf57449402f6
#
_entry.id   a483b86667d607c787eabf57449402f6
#
_cell.length_a   1.000
_cell.length_b   1.000
_cell.length_c   1.000
_cell.angle_alpha   90.00
_cell.angle_beta   90.00
_cell.angle_gamma   90.00
#
_symmetry.space_group_name_H-M   'P 1'
#
loop_
_entity.id
_entity.type
_entity.pdbx_description
1 polymer ?
#
loop_
_entity_poly.entity_id
_entity_poly.type
_entity_poly.pdbx_seq_one_letter_code
_entity_poly.pdbx_strand_id
1 'polypeptide(L)'
;MLRCTRLVPLFCLCFAGCYHANVETGRAPGNQRIENGWAPSFLGGLVSPSPVDAKSSCANGISRVETQHSFLNGLVGAATLSIYTPMSITVTCAASAQASQRAISLVPDTALKKAPSTR
;
A
#
# COMPACT_ATOMS: atom_id res chain seq x y z
N MET A 1 14.17 1.25 41.90
CA MET A 1 13.48 2.17 40.99
C MET A 1 14.17 2.35 39.61
N LEU A 2 15.44 1.97 39.45
CA LEU A 2 16.19 2.18 38.18
C LEU A 2 15.84 1.21 37.03
N ARG A 3 15.13 0.12 37.26
CA ARG A 3 14.83 -0.89 36.21
C ARG A 3 13.63 -0.54 35.31
N CYS A 4 12.68 0.25 35.80
CA CYS A 4 11.53 0.68 34.98
C CYS A 4 11.91 1.70 33.91
N THR A 5 12.87 2.59 34.17
CA THR A 5 13.25 3.65 33.23
C THR A 5 13.91 3.12 31.95
N ARG A 6 14.51 1.92 32.00
CA ARG A 6 15.13 1.29 30.81
C ARG A 6 14.13 0.51 29.94
N LEU A 7 12.98 0.12 30.49
CA LEU A 7 11.95 -0.59 29.75
C LEU A 7 11.05 0.35 28.92
N VAL A 8 10.92 1.60 29.35
CA VAL A 8 10.09 2.59 28.64
C VAL A 8 10.59 2.87 27.20
N PRO A 9 11.90 3.13 26.95
CA PRO A 9 12.36 3.34 25.57
C PRO A 9 12.27 2.08 24.70
N LEU A 10 12.46 0.91 25.29
CA LEU A 10 12.27 -0.36 24.56
C LEU A 10 10.82 -0.58 24.16
N PHE A 11 9.88 -0.22 25.01
CA PHE A 11 8.44 -0.28 24.75
C PHE A 11 8.02 0.74 23.67
N CYS A 12 8.59 1.95 23.68
CA CYS A 12 8.35 2.97 22.65
C CYS A 12 8.84 2.54 21.25
N LEU A 13 9.94 1.78 21.15
CA LEU A 13 10.43 1.28 19.86
C LEU A 13 9.47 0.29 19.20
N CYS A 14 8.67 -0.44 19.98
CA CYS A 14 7.70 -1.41 19.45
C CYS A 14 6.50 -0.74 18.79
N PHE A 15 6.23 0.53 19.06
CA PHE A 15 5.10 1.28 18.47
C PHE A 15 5.44 2.03 17.17
N ALA A 16 6.69 2.04 16.73
CA ALA A 16 7.12 2.75 15.52
C ALA A 16 6.85 2.01 14.20
N GLY A 17 5.97 1.01 14.21
CA GLY A 17 5.69 0.15 13.07
C GLY A 17 4.62 0.67 12.11
N CYS A 18 4.77 1.88 11.55
CA CYS A 18 4.01 2.23 10.34
C CYS A 18 4.63 1.48 9.17
N TYR A 19 3.90 0.51 8.62
CA TYR A 19 4.32 -0.27 7.46
C TYR A 19 3.56 0.19 6.22
N HIS A 20 4.30 0.47 5.17
CA HIS A 20 3.76 0.82 3.85
C HIS A 20 4.46 -0.04 2.80
N ALA A 21 3.71 -0.89 2.13
CA ALA A 21 4.19 -1.69 1.01
C ALA A 21 3.52 -1.23 -0.26
N ASN A 22 4.32 -1.04 -1.30
CA ASN A 22 3.86 -0.63 -2.62
C ASN A 22 4.40 -1.62 -3.65
N VAL A 23 3.50 -2.24 -4.40
CA VAL A 23 3.83 -3.18 -5.47
C VAL A 23 3.34 -2.60 -6.79
N GLU A 24 4.26 -2.32 -7.69
CA GLU A 24 3.97 -1.78 -9.02
C GLU A 24 4.16 -2.85 -10.09
N THR A 25 3.22 -2.93 -11.02
CA THR A 25 3.28 -3.90 -12.12
C THR A 25 3.94 -3.33 -13.38
N GLY A 26 4.40 -2.06 -13.35
CA GLY A 26 4.99 -1.36 -14.48
C GLY A 26 3.97 -0.86 -15.51
N ARG A 27 2.67 -1.00 -15.25
CA ARG A 27 1.61 -0.45 -16.11
C ARG A 27 1.27 0.98 -15.69
N ALA A 28 0.94 1.82 -16.68
CA ALA A 28 0.51 3.19 -16.40
C ALA A 28 -0.74 3.20 -15.49
N PRO A 29 -0.77 4.03 -14.43
CA PRO A 29 -1.90 4.12 -13.54
C PRO A 29 -3.11 4.74 -14.24
N GLY A 30 -4.28 4.13 -14.07
CA GLY A 30 -5.56 4.66 -14.50
C GLY A 30 -6.23 5.49 -13.41
N ASN A 31 -7.40 6.03 -13.73
CA ASN A 31 -8.18 6.86 -12.80
C ASN A 31 -9.03 6.04 -11.82
N GLN A 32 -9.18 4.74 -12.06
CA GLN A 32 -10.00 3.88 -11.22
C GLN A 32 -9.17 3.34 -10.05
N ARG A 33 -9.65 3.61 -8.84
CA ARG A 33 -9.05 3.18 -7.58
C ARG A 33 -10.10 2.45 -6.74
N ILE A 34 -9.70 1.34 -6.16
CA ILE A 34 -10.51 0.53 -5.25
C ILE A 34 -9.83 0.58 -3.90
N GLU A 35 -10.52 1.06 -2.89
CA GLU A 35 -10.00 1.16 -1.54
C GLU A 35 -10.79 0.25 -0.59
N ASN A 36 -10.07 -0.61 0.12
CA ASN A 36 -10.60 -1.38 1.22
C ASN A 36 -9.85 -0.99 2.50
N GLY A 37 -10.45 -0.10 3.29
CA GLY A 37 -9.83 0.43 4.50
C GLY A 37 -9.79 -0.55 5.68
N TRP A 38 -10.54 -1.66 5.61
CA TRP A 38 -10.67 -2.65 6.68
C TRP A 38 -10.55 -4.07 6.14
N ALA A 39 -9.42 -4.41 5.55
CA ALA A 39 -9.14 -5.79 5.17
C ALA A 39 -8.77 -6.58 6.45
N PRO A 40 -9.59 -7.55 6.88
CA PRO A 40 -9.34 -8.30 8.10
C PRO A 40 -8.12 -9.20 7.93
N SER A 41 -7.12 -9.02 8.78
CA SER A 41 -6.04 -9.98 8.93
C SER A 41 -5.89 -10.36 10.40
N PHE A 42 -5.23 -11.47 10.67
CA PHE A 42 -5.09 -12.02 12.01
C PHE A 42 -3.64 -12.37 12.32
N LEU A 43 -3.32 -12.44 13.62
CA LEU A 43 -2.00 -12.84 14.13
C LEU A 43 -0.84 -12.02 13.54
N GLY A 44 -0.98 -10.68 13.57
CA GLY A 44 0.08 -9.81 13.07
C GLY A 44 0.27 -9.86 11.55
N GLY A 45 -0.76 -10.27 10.78
CA GLY A 45 -0.68 -10.41 9.32
C GLY A 45 -0.28 -11.80 8.83
N LEU A 46 -0.12 -12.77 9.74
CA LEU A 46 0.19 -14.16 9.37
C LEU A 46 -0.96 -14.80 8.58
N VAL A 47 -2.20 -14.46 8.95
CA VAL A 47 -3.39 -14.82 8.16
C VAL A 47 -3.73 -13.62 7.28
N SER A 48 -3.49 -13.77 5.98
CA SER A 48 -3.77 -12.73 4.99
C SER A 48 -5.26 -12.46 4.86
N PRO A 49 -5.66 -11.21 4.57
CA PRO A 49 -7.04 -10.88 4.23
C PRO A 49 -7.47 -11.61 2.95
N SER A 50 -8.78 -11.76 2.78
CA SER A 50 -9.34 -12.33 1.55
C SER A 50 -8.82 -11.57 0.33
N PRO A 51 -8.46 -12.27 -0.76
CA PRO A 51 -7.99 -11.62 -1.98
C PRO A 51 -9.06 -10.65 -2.50
N VAL A 52 -8.62 -9.45 -2.84
CA VAL A 52 -9.50 -8.48 -3.51
C VAL A 52 -9.65 -8.91 -4.96
N ASP A 53 -10.88 -9.21 -5.40
CA ASP A 53 -11.17 -9.54 -6.79
C ASP A 53 -11.04 -8.31 -7.70
N ALA A 54 -9.79 -7.92 -7.92
CA ALA A 54 -9.48 -6.79 -8.79
C ALA A 54 -9.76 -7.08 -10.28
N LYS A 55 -9.87 -8.36 -10.68
CA LYS A 55 -10.17 -8.73 -12.06
C LYS A 55 -11.54 -8.29 -12.52
N SER A 56 -12.54 -8.37 -11.65
CA SER A 56 -13.91 -7.94 -11.96
C SER A 56 -14.04 -6.42 -12.07
N SER A 57 -13.19 -5.69 -11.36
CA SER A 57 -13.25 -4.23 -11.27
C SER A 57 -12.25 -3.52 -12.18
N CYS A 58 -11.12 -4.16 -12.52
CA CYS A 58 -10.06 -3.60 -13.35
C CYS A 58 -10.00 -4.32 -14.72
N ALA A 59 -10.76 -3.85 -15.70
CA ALA A 59 -10.80 -4.45 -17.04
C ALA A 59 -9.44 -4.47 -17.74
N ASN A 60 -8.57 -3.48 -17.47
CA ASN A 60 -7.22 -3.36 -18.07
C ASN A 60 -6.12 -3.93 -17.18
N GLY A 61 -6.49 -4.59 -16.09
CA GLY A 61 -5.54 -5.11 -15.08
C GLY A 61 -5.16 -4.09 -14.02
N ILE A 62 -4.23 -4.48 -13.18
CA ILE A 62 -3.78 -3.69 -12.02
C ILE A 62 -2.48 -2.97 -12.39
N SER A 63 -2.36 -1.70 -12.03
CA SER A 63 -1.13 -0.92 -12.12
C SER A 63 -0.34 -0.98 -10.81
N ARG A 64 -1.02 -0.75 -9.68
CA ARG A 64 -0.39 -0.62 -8.38
C ARG A 64 -1.27 -1.21 -7.27
N VAL A 65 -0.64 -1.86 -6.32
CA VAL A 65 -1.28 -2.29 -5.07
C VAL A 65 -0.51 -1.66 -3.91
N GLU A 66 -1.21 -0.89 -3.11
CA GLU A 66 -0.67 -0.27 -1.90
C GLU A 66 -1.31 -0.92 -0.67
N THR A 67 -0.48 -1.36 0.24
CA THR A 67 -0.92 -1.87 1.54
C THR A 67 -0.37 -0.96 2.63
N GLN A 68 -1.26 -0.42 3.45
CA GLN A 68 -0.90 0.48 4.54
C GLN A 68 -1.43 -0.04 5.87
N HIS A 69 -0.60 0.10 6.88
CA HIS A 69 -1.00 -0.08 8.26
C HIS A 69 -1.12 1.29 8.91
N SER A 70 -2.34 1.78 9.04
CA SER A 70 -2.60 3.09 9.64
C SER A 70 -2.46 3.03 11.16
N PHE A 71 -2.30 4.19 11.79
CA PHE A 71 -2.24 4.29 13.26
C PHE A 71 -3.48 3.68 13.94
N LEU A 72 -4.67 3.92 13.39
CA LEU A 72 -5.92 3.36 13.91
C LEU A 72 -5.92 1.82 13.83
N ASN A 73 -5.47 1.27 12.72
CA ASN A 73 -5.34 -0.18 12.54
C ASN A 73 -4.34 -0.76 13.56
N GLY A 74 -3.24 -0.05 13.80
CA GLY A 74 -2.25 -0.40 14.82
C GLY A 74 -2.83 -0.35 16.24
N LEU A 75 -3.65 0.64 16.55
CA LEU A 75 -4.31 0.78 17.85
C LEU A 75 -5.28 -0.39 18.11
N VAL A 76 -6.06 -0.78 17.10
CA VAL A 76 -6.95 -1.95 17.18
C VAL A 76 -6.13 -3.23 17.35
N GLY A 77 -5.03 -3.37 16.62
CA GLY A 77 -4.10 -4.49 16.78
C GLY A 77 -3.54 -4.57 18.21
N ALA A 78 -3.12 -3.45 18.78
CA ALA A 78 -2.62 -3.39 20.15
C ALA A 78 -3.72 -3.73 21.18
N ALA A 79 -4.94 -3.22 21.02
CA ALA A 79 -6.06 -3.51 21.89
C ALA A 79 -6.47 -4.98 21.87
N THR A 80 -6.27 -5.66 20.75
CA THR A 80 -6.59 -7.10 20.57
C THR A 80 -5.36 -8.01 20.74
N LEU A 81 -4.27 -7.51 21.32
CA LEU A 81 -3.01 -8.26 21.49
C LEU A 81 -2.49 -8.85 20.17
N SER A 82 -2.65 -8.11 19.08
CA SER A 82 -2.29 -8.51 17.71
C SER A 82 -3.04 -9.73 17.17
N ILE A 83 -4.13 -10.15 17.81
CA ILE A 83 -4.99 -11.21 17.31
C ILE A 83 -5.74 -10.73 16.07
N TYR A 84 -6.27 -9.52 16.10
CA TYR A 84 -6.93 -8.87 14.98
C TYR A 84 -6.13 -7.65 14.52
N THR A 85 -5.64 -7.68 13.29
CA THR A 85 -4.77 -6.63 12.72
C THR A 85 -5.31 -6.19 11.37
N PRO A 86 -6.31 -5.29 11.34
CA PRO A 86 -6.87 -4.82 10.08
C PRO A 86 -5.82 -4.05 9.28
N MET A 87 -5.88 -4.17 7.95
CA MET A 87 -5.01 -3.47 7.01
C MET A 87 -5.84 -2.67 6.01
N SER A 88 -5.28 -1.58 5.50
CA SER A 88 -5.85 -0.84 4.38
C SER A 88 -5.18 -1.28 3.09
N ILE A 89 -5.97 -1.70 2.12
CA ILE A 89 -5.50 -2.11 0.80
C ILE A 89 -6.10 -1.17 -0.23
N THR A 90 -5.24 -0.56 -1.04
CA THR A 90 -5.63 0.28 -2.16
C THR A 90 -5.13 -0.33 -3.45
N VAL A 91 -6.03 -0.62 -4.37
CA VAL A 91 -5.70 -1.15 -5.70
C VAL A 91 -5.99 -0.07 -6.74
N THR A 92 -4.98 0.31 -7.51
CA THR A 92 -5.11 1.22 -8.65
C THR A 92 -5.14 0.40 -9.93
N CYS A 93 -6.22 0.52 -10.69
CA CYS A 93 -6.33 -0.14 -11.99
C CYS A 93 -5.39 0.47 -13.02
N ALA A 94 -4.96 -0.32 -14.00
CA ALA A 94 -4.16 0.17 -15.11
C ALA A 94 -5.01 1.04 -16.06
N ALA A 95 -4.38 2.06 -16.64
CA ALA A 95 -4.99 2.85 -17.69
C ALA A 95 -5.25 1.99 -18.93
N SER A 96 -6.28 2.31 -19.71
CA SER A 96 -6.45 1.73 -21.03
C SER A 96 -5.26 2.12 -21.92
N ALA A 97 -4.92 1.26 -22.89
CA ALA A 97 -3.82 1.52 -23.82
C ALA A 97 -3.95 2.88 -24.52
N GLN A 98 -5.16 3.29 -24.83
CA GLN A 98 -5.46 4.58 -25.44
C GLN A 98 -5.20 5.78 -24.49
N ALA A 99 -5.54 5.64 -23.20
CA ALA A 99 -5.28 6.68 -22.20
C ALA A 99 -3.76 6.82 -21.94
N SER A 100 -3.04 5.70 -21.94
CA SER A 100 -1.59 5.68 -21.78
C SER A 100 -0.88 6.36 -22.96
N GLN A 101 -1.29 6.09 -24.19
CA GLN A 101 -0.75 6.74 -25.39
C GLN A 101 -1.04 8.25 -25.40
N ARG A 102 -2.23 8.65 -24.98
CA ARG A 102 -2.61 10.08 -24.90
C ARG A 102 -1.77 10.83 -23.89
N ALA A 103 -1.45 10.21 -22.75
CA ALA A 103 -0.58 10.79 -21.74
C ALA A 103 0.87 10.98 -22.27
N ILE A 104 1.38 10.02 -23.04
CA ILE A 104 2.71 10.10 -23.65
C ILE A 104 2.76 11.20 -24.73
N SER A 105 1.73 11.36 -25.53
CA SER A 105 1.67 12.38 -26.58
C SER A 105 1.52 13.81 -26.06
N LEU A 106 1.11 13.97 -24.79
CA LEU A 106 1.00 15.28 -24.14
C LEU A 106 2.30 15.70 -23.41
N VAL A 107 3.26 14.79 -23.28
CA VAL A 107 4.58 15.12 -22.71
C VAL A 107 5.41 15.77 -23.82
N PRO A 108 5.79 17.06 -23.71
CA PRO A 108 6.64 17.69 -24.70
C PRO A 108 7.99 16.99 -24.74
N ASP A 109 8.52 16.76 -25.95
CA ASP A 109 9.75 16.04 -26.25
C ASP A 109 10.97 16.47 -25.41
N THR A 110 10.92 17.67 -24.87
CA THR A 110 11.96 18.26 -24.01
C THR A 110 12.09 17.54 -22.65
N ALA A 111 11.03 16.90 -22.16
CA ALA A 111 11.04 16.19 -20.87
C ALA A 111 11.64 14.78 -20.99
N LEU A 112 11.51 14.14 -22.14
CA LEU A 112 12.06 12.80 -22.40
C LEU A 112 13.60 12.77 -22.46
N LYS A 113 14.22 13.89 -22.81
CA LYS A 113 15.69 13.98 -22.95
C LYS A 113 16.43 14.13 -21.62
N LYS A 114 15.69 14.36 -20.50
CA LYS A 114 16.27 14.60 -19.17
C LYS A 114 16.16 13.41 -18.22
N ALA A 115 15.70 12.25 -18.67
CA ALA A 115 15.72 11.05 -17.85
C ALA A 115 17.16 10.51 -17.77
N PRO A 116 17.80 10.46 -16.58
CA PRO A 116 19.10 9.85 -16.42
C PRO A 116 18.95 8.35 -16.68
N SER A 117 19.66 7.87 -17.70
CA SER A 117 19.86 6.44 -17.94
C SER A 117 20.64 5.86 -16.76
N THR A 118 19.99 5.27 -15.80
CA THR A 118 20.64 4.42 -14.82
C THR A 118 20.90 3.06 -15.45
N ARG A 119 22.17 2.85 -15.68
CA ARG A 119 22.74 1.57 -16.09
C ARG A 119 23.06 0.75 -14.85
#